data_b90defbff3dd11aeb419909be874917a
#
_entry.id   b90defbff3dd11aeb419909be874917a
#
_cell.length_a   1.000
_cell.length_b   1.000
_cell.length_c   1.000
_cell.angle_alpha   90.00
_cell.angle_beta   90.00
_cell.angle_gamma   90.00
#
_symmetry.space_group_name_H-M   'P 1'
#
loop_
_entity.id
_entity.type
_entity.pdbx_description
1 polymer ?
#
loop_
_entity_poly.entity_id
_entity_poly.type
_entity_poly.pdbx_seq_one_letter_code
_entity_poly.pdbx_strand_id
1 'polypeptide(L)'
;GYIHLWDFMSRETASILKSALKKELKNSKALAIDLRGRGGKVMVINMIARTLKNEKRPIALLIDREARSAKEMLAHRLQGTPHVTLIGETSAGAVLPANFIDLPGGAKLMIPNQRGDSDILPFMKNQKLEGRGAIPDINVLFDLPFKAGTDPILDEAIQVLKKQLSGHLLRI
;
A
#
# COMPACT_ATOMS: atom_id res chain seq x y z
N GLY A 1 1.14 -0.49 16.45
CA GLY A 1 -0.08 -1.13 15.94
C GLY A 1 0.12 -1.67 14.54
N TYR A 2 -0.58 -2.73 14.22
CA TYR A 2 -0.55 -3.36 12.89
C TYR A 2 -1.96 -3.46 12.32
N ILE A 3 -2.12 -3.16 11.03
CA ILE A 3 -3.35 -3.37 10.29
C ILE A 3 -3.04 -3.80 8.85
N HIS A 4 -3.65 -4.90 8.40
CA HIS A 4 -3.53 -5.36 7.02
C HIS A 4 -4.75 -4.91 6.21
N LEU A 5 -4.52 -4.16 5.15
CA LEU A 5 -5.53 -3.75 4.20
C LEU A 5 -5.60 -4.76 3.05
N TRP A 6 -6.33 -5.85 3.26
CA TRP A 6 -6.43 -6.97 2.33
C TRP A 6 -6.86 -6.56 0.92
N ASP A 7 -7.88 -5.74 0.84
CA ASP A 7 -8.40 -5.24 -0.43
C ASP A 7 -8.85 -3.78 -0.35
N PHE A 8 -9.08 -3.19 -1.51
CA PHE A 8 -9.64 -1.84 -1.67
C PHE A 8 -10.96 -1.89 -2.45
N MET A 9 -11.74 -2.95 -2.31
CA MET A 9 -12.94 -3.16 -3.11
C MET A 9 -14.11 -2.31 -2.66
N SER A 10 -14.15 -1.88 -1.40
CA SER A 10 -15.24 -1.10 -0.82
C SER A 10 -14.76 0.24 -0.25
N ARG A 11 -15.62 1.26 -0.30
CA ARG A 11 -15.42 2.53 0.42
C ARG A 11 -15.37 2.34 1.93
N GLU A 12 -15.96 1.27 2.43
CA GLU A 12 -15.94 0.90 3.84
C GLU A 12 -14.52 0.63 4.35
N THR A 13 -13.61 0.12 3.51
CA THR A 13 -12.21 -0.07 3.86
C THR A 13 -11.60 1.20 4.44
N ALA A 14 -11.89 2.37 3.86
CA ALA A 14 -11.36 3.64 4.35
C ALA A 14 -12.01 4.07 5.69
N SER A 15 -13.31 3.81 5.87
CA SER A 15 -14.00 4.14 7.11
C SER A 15 -13.60 3.21 8.25
N ILE A 16 -13.41 1.92 7.97
CA ILE A 16 -12.91 0.92 8.92
C ILE A 16 -11.50 1.28 9.36
N LEU A 17 -10.59 1.60 8.43
CA LEU A 17 -9.25 2.06 8.75
C LEU A 17 -9.29 3.27 9.70
N LYS A 18 -10.07 4.29 9.37
CA LYS A 18 -10.21 5.50 10.19
C LYS A 18 -10.75 5.18 11.59
N SER A 19 -11.70 4.25 11.70
CA SER A 19 -12.25 3.79 12.97
C SER A 19 -11.18 3.05 13.78
N ALA A 20 -10.49 2.08 13.17
CA ALA A 20 -9.46 1.28 13.82
C ALA A 20 -8.32 2.15 14.38
N LEU A 21 -7.86 3.16 13.62
CA LEU A 21 -6.84 4.10 14.09
C LEU A 21 -7.27 4.89 15.34
N LYS A 22 -8.58 5.19 15.46
CA LYS A 22 -9.13 5.98 16.57
C LYS A 22 -9.53 5.14 17.78
N LYS A 23 -9.86 3.88 17.60
CA LYS A 23 -10.38 2.99 18.66
C LYS A 23 -9.35 1.95 19.05
N GLU A 24 -9.14 0.94 18.21
CA GLU A 24 -8.33 -0.23 18.50
C GLU A 24 -6.84 0.13 18.60
N LEU A 25 -6.37 1.00 17.72
CA LEU A 25 -4.97 1.42 17.64
C LEU A 25 -4.69 2.78 18.28
N LYS A 26 -5.63 3.35 19.03
CA LYS A 26 -5.48 4.71 19.62
C LYS A 26 -4.25 4.88 20.52
N ASN A 27 -3.86 3.82 21.21
CA ASN A 27 -2.72 3.84 22.15
C ASN A 27 -1.40 3.40 21.51
N SER A 28 -1.40 3.03 20.23
CA SER A 28 -0.19 2.65 19.51
C SER A 28 0.68 3.88 19.27
N LYS A 29 1.97 3.80 19.57
CA LYS A 29 2.93 4.90 19.36
C LYS A 29 3.39 5.00 17.90
N ALA A 30 3.31 3.92 17.13
CA ALA A 30 3.65 3.82 15.73
C ALA A 30 2.76 2.79 15.03
N LEU A 31 2.72 2.79 13.70
CA LEU A 31 1.81 1.98 12.90
C LEU A 31 2.56 1.23 11.80
N ALA A 32 2.30 -0.06 11.65
CA ALA A 32 2.61 -0.83 10.45
C ALA A 32 1.30 -1.01 9.65
N ILE A 33 1.25 -0.43 8.46
CA ILE A 33 0.12 -0.53 7.54
C ILE A 33 0.52 -1.44 6.39
N ASP A 34 -0.11 -2.60 6.32
CA ASP A 34 0.25 -3.64 5.35
C ASP A 34 -0.60 -3.53 4.09
N LEU A 35 0.06 -3.27 2.97
CA LEU A 35 -0.54 -3.19 1.63
C LEU A 35 -0.15 -4.38 0.75
N ARG A 36 0.55 -5.36 1.27
CA ARG A 36 1.00 -6.52 0.48
C ARG A 36 -0.16 -7.25 -0.19
N GLY A 37 0.13 -7.91 -1.30
CA GLY A 37 -0.86 -8.63 -2.10
C GLY A 37 -1.62 -7.74 -3.07
N ARG A 38 -2.65 -8.32 -3.71
CA ARG A 38 -3.35 -7.74 -4.86
C ARG A 38 -4.06 -6.42 -4.54
N GLY A 39 -4.31 -5.63 -5.59
CA GLY A 39 -4.87 -4.29 -5.53
C GLY A 39 -6.37 -4.21 -5.25
N GLY A 40 -7.03 -3.23 -5.85
CA GLY A 40 -8.46 -2.97 -5.67
C GLY A 40 -8.93 -1.75 -6.45
N LYS A 41 -10.00 -1.10 -6.01
CA LYS A 41 -10.59 0.07 -6.67
C LYS A 41 -9.87 1.36 -6.30
N VAL A 42 -9.59 2.20 -7.28
CA VAL A 42 -8.88 3.48 -7.10
C VAL A 42 -9.67 4.51 -6.29
N MET A 43 -10.99 4.40 -6.26
CA MET A 43 -11.86 5.37 -5.58
C MET A 43 -11.59 5.51 -4.08
N VAL A 44 -11.03 4.49 -3.44
CA VAL A 44 -10.72 4.54 -2.00
C VAL A 44 -9.35 5.14 -1.70
N ILE A 45 -8.45 5.24 -2.68
CA ILE A 45 -7.08 5.73 -2.52
C ILE A 45 -7.05 7.11 -1.85
N ASN A 46 -7.86 8.05 -2.36
CA ASN A 46 -7.90 9.42 -1.84
C ASN A 46 -8.31 9.48 -0.36
N MET A 47 -9.26 8.64 0.04
CA MET A 47 -9.77 8.59 1.41
C MET A 47 -8.71 8.02 2.36
N ILE A 48 -8.09 6.90 1.96
CA ILE A 48 -7.03 6.26 2.75
C ILE A 48 -5.80 7.17 2.82
N ALA A 49 -5.36 7.71 1.69
CA ALA A 49 -4.20 8.62 1.65
C ALA A 49 -4.39 9.85 2.54
N ARG A 50 -5.58 10.46 2.51
CA ARG A 50 -5.90 11.58 3.40
C ARG A 50 -5.84 11.19 4.87
N THR A 51 -6.38 10.02 5.21
CA THR A 51 -6.37 9.51 6.58
C THR A 51 -4.92 9.31 7.06
N LEU A 52 -4.07 8.66 6.26
CA LEU A 52 -2.69 8.37 6.64
C LEU A 52 -1.78 9.60 6.59
N LYS A 53 -1.99 10.55 5.67
CA LYS A 53 -1.24 11.84 5.64
C LYS A 53 -1.55 12.72 6.85
N ASN A 54 -2.76 12.62 7.40
CA ASN A 54 -3.14 13.38 8.59
C ASN A 54 -2.76 12.69 9.90
N GLU A 55 -2.29 11.44 9.84
CA GLU A 55 -1.75 10.74 10.98
C GLU A 55 -0.44 11.41 11.43
N LYS A 56 -0.18 11.41 12.74
CA LYS A 56 1.02 12.05 13.30
C LYS A 56 2.06 11.04 13.77
N ARG A 57 1.64 9.81 13.97
CA ARG A 57 2.51 8.72 14.39
C ARG A 57 3.38 8.25 13.22
N PRO A 58 4.59 7.75 13.47
CA PRO A 58 5.38 7.08 12.44
C PRO A 58 4.62 5.91 11.82
N ILE A 59 4.70 5.80 10.50
CA ILE A 59 4.05 4.73 9.71
C ILE A 59 5.12 3.99 8.91
N ALA A 60 5.22 2.69 9.09
CA ALA A 60 5.83 1.78 8.14
C ALA A 60 4.73 1.25 7.20
N LEU A 61 4.86 1.53 5.92
CA LEU A 61 3.93 1.07 4.88
C LEU A 61 4.56 -0.12 4.16
N LEU A 62 3.95 -1.31 4.29
CA LEU A 62 4.53 -2.55 3.76
C LEU A 62 4.01 -2.85 2.37
N ILE A 63 4.90 -3.17 1.44
CA ILE A 63 4.57 -3.62 0.08
C ILE A 63 5.39 -4.85 -0.31
N ASP A 64 4.89 -5.58 -1.30
CA ASP A 64 5.55 -6.73 -1.91
C ASP A 64 5.44 -6.69 -3.44
N ARG A 65 6.10 -7.63 -4.11
CA ARG A 65 6.03 -7.81 -5.57
C ARG A 65 4.63 -8.16 -6.11
N GLU A 66 3.71 -8.58 -5.24
CA GLU A 66 2.32 -8.87 -5.60
C GLU A 66 1.41 -7.64 -5.49
N ALA A 67 1.84 -6.61 -4.78
CA ALA A 67 1.11 -5.35 -4.68
C ALA A 67 0.97 -4.72 -6.05
N ARG A 68 -0.28 -4.47 -6.48
CA ARG A 68 -0.59 -3.92 -7.81
C ARG A 68 -1.74 -2.94 -7.79
N SER A 69 -1.90 -2.18 -8.87
CA SER A 69 -3.03 -1.28 -9.10
C SER A 69 -3.20 -0.28 -7.95
N ALA A 70 -4.37 -0.21 -7.34
CA ALA A 70 -4.70 0.77 -6.30
C ALA A 70 -3.74 0.76 -5.11
N LYS A 71 -3.18 -0.39 -4.72
CA LYS A 71 -2.23 -0.49 -3.60
C LYS A 71 -0.89 0.15 -3.92
N GLU A 72 -0.31 -0.12 -5.10
CA GLU A 72 0.93 0.53 -5.50
C GLU A 72 0.75 2.03 -5.78
N MET A 73 -0.42 2.43 -6.30
CA MET A 73 -0.76 3.86 -6.44
C MET A 73 -0.85 4.55 -5.07
N LEU A 74 -1.43 3.89 -4.07
CA LEU A 74 -1.48 4.42 -2.70
C LEU A 74 -0.08 4.51 -2.08
N ALA A 75 0.74 3.46 -2.21
CA ALA A 75 2.11 3.42 -1.72
C ALA A 75 2.93 4.59 -2.30
N HIS A 76 2.93 4.74 -3.62
CA HIS A 76 3.62 5.84 -4.29
C HIS A 76 3.10 7.23 -3.86
N ARG A 77 1.80 7.37 -3.64
CA ARG A 77 1.20 8.64 -3.20
C ARG A 77 1.57 9.03 -1.77
N LEU A 78 1.88 8.06 -0.93
CA LEU A 78 2.28 8.27 0.46
C LEU A 78 3.79 8.41 0.61
N GLN A 79 4.55 7.91 -0.35
CA GLN A 79 6.00 8.05 -0.37
C GLN A 79 6.42 9.52 -0.33
N GLY A 80 7.49 9.85 0.39
CA GLY A 80 7.91 11.23 0.62
C GLY A 80 7.09 11.98 1.68
N THR A 81 6.04 11.37 2.28
CA THR A 81 5.37 11.95 3.45
C THR A 81 6.29 11.77 4.67
N PRO A 82 6.61 12.84 5.44
CA PRO A 82 7.71 12.81 6.43
C PRO A 82 7.63 11.73 7.50
N HIS A 83 6.43 11.27 7.84
CA HIS A 83 6.20 10.24 8.87
C HIS A 83 5.89 8.86 8.27
N VAL A 84 6.03 8.68 6.95
CA VAL A 84 5.77 7.42 6.25
C VAL A 84 7.07 6.90 5.67
N THR A 85 7.38 5.64 5.94
CA THR A 85 8.49 4.89 5.34
C THR A 85 7.93 3.69 4.59
N LEU A 86 8.21 3.59 3.30
CA LEU A 86 7.80 2.47 2.45
C LEU A 86 8.83 1.36 2.52
N ILE A 87 8.42 0.15 2.93
CA ILE A 87 9.32 -0.98 3.23
C ILE A 87 8.84 -2.23 2.50
N GLY A 88 9.78 -2.97 1.93
CA GLY A 88 9.50 -4.26 1.29
C GLY A 88 10.10 -4.41 -0.09
N GLU A 89 9.37 -5.02 -1.00
CA GLU A 89 9.82 -5.25 -2.39
C GLU A 89 9.20 -4.21 -3.32
N THR A 90 9.86 -3.97 -4.46
CA THR A 90 9.26 -3.20 -5.56
C THR A 90 7.95 -3.86 -6.00
N SER A 91 6.88 -3.09 -6.11
CA SER A 91 5.56 -3.60 -6.48
C SER A 91 5.48 -4.04 -7.95
N ALA A 92 4.38 -4.67 -8.35
CA ALA A 92 4.23 -5.31 -9.65
C ALA A 92 4.38 -4.38 -10.87
N GLY A 93 4.16 -3.08 -10.72
CA GLY A 93 4.12 -2.15 -11.86
C GLY A 93 2.95 -2.42 -12.81
N ALA A 94 1.81 -2.78 -12.27
CA ALA A 94 0.60 -3.14 -13.02
C ALA A 94 -0.58 -2.25 -12.60
N VAL A 95 -0.54 -0.99 -13.02
CA VAL A 95 -1.50 0.05 -12.61
C VAL A 95 -2.55 0.38 -13.68
N LEU A 96 -2.39 -0.12 -14.91
CA LEU A 96 -3.38 0.12 -15.96
C LEU A 96 -4.76 -0.43 -15.56
N PRO A 97 -5.83 0.32 -15.86
CA PRO A 97 -7.18 -0.20 -15.70
C PRO A 97 -7.38 -1.41 -16.62
N ALA A 98 -8.25 -2.32 -16.24
CA ALA A 98 -8.53 -3.50 -17.04
C ALA A 98 -10.00 -3.55 -17.45
N ASN A 99 -10.25 -3.97 -18.68
CA ASN A 99 -11.57 -4.33 -19.18
C ASN A 99 -11.77 -5.84 -19.04
N PHE A 100 -13.01 -6.23 -18.77
CA PHE A 100 -13.44 -7.63 -18.77
C PHE A 100 -14.22 -7.89 -20.05
N ILE A 101 -13.79 -8.90 -20.79
CA ILE A 101 -14.47 -9.39 -22.00
C ILE A 101 -15.08 -10.74 -21.67
N ASP A 102 -16.37 -10.86 -21.89
CA ASP A 102 -17.07 -12.14 -21.71
C ASP A 102 -16.70 -13.11 -22.84
N LEU A 103 -16.35 -14.32 -22.47
CA LEU A 103 -16.00 -15.42 -23.37
C LEU A 103 -17.06 -16.51 -23.32
N PRO A 104 -17.15 -17.40 -24.36
CA PRO A 104 -18.02 -18.56 -24.32
C PRO A 104 -17.80 -19.41 -23.06
N GLY A 105 -18.89 -20.00 -22.54
CA GLY A 105 -18.83 -20.81 -21.32
C GLY A 105 -18.77 -20.03 -20.02
N GLY A 106 -19.02 -18.71 -20.05
CA GLY A 106 -19.05 -17.86 -18.84
C GLY A 106 -17.67 -17.43 -18.31
N ALA A 107 -16.60 -17.75 -19.03
CA ALA A 107 -15.26 -17.27 -18.72
C ALA A 107 -15.14 -15.76 -18.99
N LYS A 108 -14.22 -15.09 -18.28
CA LYS A 108 -13.93 -13.67 -18.50
C LYS A 108 -12.44 -13.48 -18.78
N LEU A 109 -12.13 -12.75 -19.84
CA LEU A 109 -10.78 -12.31 -20.15
C LEU A 109 -10.58 -10.91 -19.62
N MET A 110 -9.54 -10.71 -18.81
CA MET A 110 -9.14 -9.40 -18.29
C MET A 110 -7.96 -8.88 -19.13
N ILE A 111 -8.16 -7.73 -19.78
CA ILE A 111 -7.15 -7.10 -20.63
C ILE A 111 -6.87 -5.69 -20.11
N PRO A 112 -5.58 -5.30 -19.93
CA PRO A 112 -5.23 -3.92 -19.63
C PRO A 112 -5.74 -2.97 -20.72
N ASN A 113 -6.33 -1.86 -20.32
CA ASN A 113 -6.84 -0.84 -21.22
C ASN A 113 -5.96 0.40 -21.20
N GLN A 114 -5.29 0.69 -22.30
CA GLN A 114 -4.47 1.89 -22.48
C GLN A 114 -5.26 3.06 -23.12
N ARG A 115 -6.51 2.84 -23.53
CA ARG A 115 -7.30 3.89 -24.18
C ARG A 115 -7.77 4.90 -23.14
N GLY A 116 -7.76 6.19 -23.54
CA GLY A 116 -7.92 7.36 -22.67
C GLY A 116 -9.30 7.63 -22.08
N ASP A 117 -10.19 6.65 -22.09
CA ASP A 117 -11.56 6.71 -21.57
C ASP A 117 -11.71 6.25 -20.11
N SER A 118 -10.58 5.99 -19.43
CA SER A 118 -10.59 5.62 -18.03
C SER A 118 -10.36 6.83 -17.12
N ASP A 119 -11.23 7.01 -16.13
CA ASP A 119 -11.12 8.05 -15.07
C ASP A 119 -9.80 7.96 -14.27
N ILE A 120 -9.06 6.86 -14.43
CA ILE A 120 -7.77 6.62 -13.77
C ILE A 120 -6.61 7.31 -14.51
N LEU A 121 -6.69 7.46 -15.83
CA LEU A 121 -5.58 7.99 -16.63
C LEU A 121 -5.13 9.41 -16.26
N PRO A 122 -6.03 10.37 -15.91
CA PRO A 122 -5.58 11.66 -15.41
C PRO A 122 -4.79 11.57 -14.10
N PHE A 123 -5.14 10.59 -13.26
CA PHE A 123 -4.45 10.32 -11.99
C PHE A 123 -3.05 9.73 -12.22
N MET A 124 -2.87 9.00 -13.33
CA MET A 124 -1.62 8.34 -13.71
C MET A 124 -0.67 9.23 -14.55
N LYS A 125 -1.13 10.35 -15.10
CA LYS A 125 -0.35 11.19 -16.04
C LYS A 125 1.05 11.56 -15.55
N ASN A 126 1.27 11.63 -14.23
CA ASN A 126 2.55 11.95 -13.62
C ASN A 126 3.19 10.77 -12.85
N GLN A 127 2.56 9.60 -12.86
CA GLN A 127 3.03 8.44 -12.11
C GLN A 127 3.55 7.39 -13.08
N LYS A 128 4.85 7.36 -13.30
CA LYS A 128 5.50 6.36 -14.15
C LYS A 128 5.59 5.00 -13.44
N LEU A 129 4.44 4.47 -12.97
CA LEU A 129 4.39 3.21 -12.24
C LEU A 129 4.23 1.99 -13.14
N GLU A 130 3.54 2.14 -14.29
CA GLU A 130 3.34 1.01 -15.21
C GLU A 130 4.68 0.48 -15.70
N GLY A 131 4.90 -0.83 -15.53
CA GLY A 131 6.13 -1.52 -15.85
C GLY A 131 7.30 -1.26 -14.91
N ARG A 132 7.13 -0.44 -13.85
CA ARG A 132 8.20 -0.06 -12.90
C ARG A 132 7.88 -0.37 -11.45
N GLY A 133 6.62 -0.24 -11.06
CA GLY A 133 6.16 -0.37 -9.68
C GLY A 133 6.53 0.81 -8.76
N ALA A 134 6.03 0.75 -7.55
CA ALA A 134 6.45 1.60 -6.44
C ALA A 134 7.71 1.01 -5.82
N ILE A 135 8.79 1.78 -5.83
CA ILE A 135 10.10 1.37 -5.30
C ILE A 135 10.12 1.72 -3.81
N PRO A 136 10.38 0.77 -2.90
CA PRO A 136 10.39 1.05 -1.47
C PRO A 136 11.56 1.96 -1.06
N ASP A 137 11.41 2.69 0.05
CA ASP A 137 12.48 3.47 0.67
C ASP A 137 13.52 2.53 1.32
N ILE A 138 13.05 1.37 1.81
CA ILE A 138 13.89 0.30 2.37
C ILE A 138 13.53 -1.00 1.66
N ASN A 139 14.46 -1.49 0.85
CA ASN A 139 14.24 -2.75 0.12
C ASN A 139 14.52 -3.96 1.02
N VAL A 140 13.52 -4.81 1.16
CA VAL A 140 13.58 -6.06 1.92
C VAL A 140 13.02 -7.18 1.05
N LEU A 141 13.83 -8.15 0.69
CA LEU A 141 13.41 -9.27 -0.13
C LEU A 141 12.63 -10.29 0.71
N PHE A 142 11.55 -10.78 0.15
CA PHE A 142 10.76 -11.87 0.71
C PHE A 142 10.89 -13.10 -0.18
N ASP A 143 12.03 -13.79 -0.05
CA ASP A 143 12.30 -14.99 -0.84
C ASP A 143 11.45 -16.18 -0.34
N LEU A 144 10.55 -16.64 -1.18
CA LEU A 144 9.90 -17.94 -1.01
C LEU A 144 10.87 -19.06 -1.45
N PRO A 145 10.80 -20.29 -0.92
CA PRO A 145 9.59 -20.91 -0.39
C PRO A 145 9.46 -20.97 1.14
N PHE A 146 10.49 -20.78 1.94
CA PHE A 146 10.34 -21.00 3.38
C PHE A 146 11.05 -19.95 4.24
N LYS A 147 10.28 -19.15 4.95
CA LYS A 147 10.76 -18.25 6.00
C LYS A 147 10.54 -18.80 7.41
N ALA A 148 10.18 -20.08 7.54
CA ALA A 148 9.97 -20.74 8.83
C ALA A 148 9.11 -19.94 9.83
N GLY A 149 8.05 -19.34 9.33
CA GLY A 149 7.16 -18.49 10.14
C GLY A 149 7.67 -17.08 10.41
N THR A 150 8.79 -16.65 9.79
CA THR A 150 9.27 -15.26 9.88
C THR A 150 8.64 -14.37 8.82
N ASP A 151 8.56 -13.08 9.10
CA ASP A 151 8.13 -12.05 8.14
C ASP A 151 9.20 -10.93 8.09
N PRO A 152 10.22 -11.06 7.24
CA PRO A 152 11.34 -10.12 7.20
C PRO A 152 10.92 -8.69 6.88
N ILE A 153 9.85 -8.48 6.10
CA ILE A 153 9.35 -7.13 5.80
C ILE A 153 8.72 -6.51 7.05
N LEU A 154 7.91 -7.27 7.77
CA LEU A 154 7.32 -6.80 9.03
C LEU A 154 8.37 -6.63 10.12
N ASP A 155 9.34 -7.54 10.22
CA ASP A 155 10.44 -7.46 11.19
C ASP A 155 11.26 -6.18 10.97
N GLU A 156 11.64 -5.87 9.73
CA GLU A 156 12.33 -4.61 9.39
C GLU A 156 11.47 -3.39 9.72
N ALA A 157 10.19 -3.43 9.40
CA ALA A 157 9.25 -2.36 9.72
C ALA A 157 9.21 -2.07 11.23
N ILE A 158 9.20 -3.11 12.05
CA ILE A 158 9.23 -2.97 13.52
C ILE A 158 10.54 -2.31 13.97
N GLN A 159 11.70 -2.70 13.39
CA GLN A 159 12.99 -2.09 13.72
C GLN A 159 13.04 -0.61 13.35
N VAL A 160 12.59 -0.26 12.15
CA VAL A 160 12.52 1.13 11.67
C VAL A 160 11.65 1.99 12.59
N LEU A 161 10.46 1.50 12.92
CA LEU A 161 9.53 2.21 13.81
C LEU A 161 10.11 2.39 15.22
N LYS A 162 10.76 1.37 15.79
CA LYS A 162 11.44 1.48 17.09
C LYS A 162 12.53 2.55 17.06
N LYS A 163 13.37 2.58 16.00
CA LYS A 163 14.43 3.58 15.82
C LYS A 163 13.86 5.00 15.70
N GLN A 164 12.78 5.19 14.95
CA GLN A 164 12.12 6.49 14.82
C GLN A 164 11.57 6.99 16.16
N LEU A 165 10.96 6.12 16.95
CA LEU A 165 10.46 6.47 18.29
C LEU A 165 11.60 6.82 19.26
N SER A 166 12.73 6.11 19.23
CA SER A 166 13.90 6.39 20.07
C SER A 166 14.59 7.70 19.65
N GLY A 167 14.69 7.99 18.37
CA GLY A 167 15.28 9.24 17.86
C GLY A 167 14.45 10.50 18.16
N HIS A 168 13.15 10.37 18.38
CA HIS A 168 12.29 11.46 18.85
C HIS A 168 12.51 11.77 20.35
N LEU A 169 12.88 10.75 21.15
CA LEU A 169 13.17 10.93 22.58
C LEU A 169 14.52 11.65 22.83
N LEU A 170 15.42 11.67 21.85
CA LEU A 170 16.74 12.34 21.97
C LEU A 170 16.74 13.79 21.45
N ARG A 171 15.60 14.32 21.00
CA ARG A 171 15.46 15.69 20.47
C ARG A 171 14.61 16.62 21.37
N ILE A 172 14.32 16.17 22.58
CA ILE A 172 13.75 16.97 23.67
C ILE A 172 14.85 17.16 24.71
#